data_dc4c4a9a6db0fedc046bf528c9ed54e7
#
_entry.id   dc4c4a9a6db0fedc046bf528c9ed54e7
#
_cell.length_a   1.000
_cell.length_b   1.000
_cell.length_c   1.000
_cell.angle_alpha   90.00
_cell.angle_beta   90.00
_cell.angle_gamma   90.00
#
_symmetry.space_group_name_H-M   'P 1'
#
loop_
_entity.id
_entity.type
_entity.pdbx_description
1 polymer ?
#
loop_
_entity_poly.entity_id
_entity_poly.type
_entity_poly.pdbx_seq_one_letter_code
_entity_poly.pdbx_strand_id
1 'polypeptide(L)'
;SLSLDFALGGDVARINLFNSKPLSNLNQEVDKRYIQSMAGYKMKIAVNNTDSIKALLVGKVINKVTMSFDVEVGSQSEYAAHDKLFLVRVDQEGKNVFLTDYTIEGETHFGGRLEDDKYEFNITRYFYQFLNNDSYTNDLYLLPAGAASNSNRTILDKDIILTIYYSQL
;
A
#
# COMPACT_ATOMS: atom_id res chain seq x y z
N SER A 1 -8.71 24.73 -29.99
CA SER A 1 -8.92 23.40 -29.37
C SER A 1 -10.22 22.83 -29.91
N LEU A 2 -10.17 21.63 -30.42
CA LEU A 2 -11.36 20.90 -30.86
C LEU A 2 -11.89 20.10 -29.66
N SER A 3 -13.11 20.38 -29.23
CA SER A 3 -13.82 19.57 -28.24
C SER A 3 -14.80 18.67 -28.96
N LEU A 4 -14.72 17.38 -28.71
CA LEU A 4 -15.67 16.36 -29.21
C LEU A 4 -16.47 15.84 -28.04
N ASP A 5 -17.74 16.13 -28.01
CA ASP A 5 -18.67 15.62 -27.02
C ASP A 5 -19.33 14.34 -27.54
N PHE A 6 -19.20 13.26 -26.78
CA PHE A 6 -19.85 11.98 -27.07
C PHE A 6 -21.02 11.76 -26.10
N ALA A 7 -22.23 11.76 -26.63
CA ALA A 7 -23.41 11.38 -25.87
C ALA A 7 -23.69 9.87 -26.04
N LEU A 8 -23.87 9.17 -24.92
CA LEU A 8 -24.34 7.78 -24.92
C LEU A 8 -25.86 7.81 -25.15
N GLY A 9 -26.34 7.24 -26.26
CA GLY A 9 -27.77 7.20 -26.61
C GLY A 9 -28.18 5.83 -27.16
N GLY A 10 -29.48 5.57 -27.24
CA GLY A 10 -30.03 4.27 -27.68
C GLY A 10 -29.83 3.16 -26.63
N ASP A 11 -29.64 1.93 -27.11
CA ASP A 11 -29.50 0.76 -26.24
C ASP A 11 -28.07 0.55 -25.72
N VAL A 12 -27.37 1.63 -25.39
CA VAL A 12 -26.01 1.55 -24.84
C VAL A 12 -26.06 1.16 -23.37
N ALA A 13 -25.52 -0.01 -23.04
CA ALA A 13 -25.36 -0.47 -21.68
C ALA A 13 -23.90 -0.34 -21.24
N ARG A 14 -23.66 0.23 -20.04
CA ARG A 14 -22.37 0.15 -19.37
C ARG A 14 -22.29 -1.21 -18.66
N ILE A 15 -21.53 -2.14 -19.21
CA ILE A 15 -21.36 -3.47 -18.63
C ILE A 15 -19.99 -3.52 -17.95
N ASN A 16 -19.99 -3.53 -16.61
CA ASN A 16 -18.81 -3.87 -15.81
C ASN A 16 -19.01 -5.30 -15.29
N LEU A 17 -18.48 -6.26 -16.04
CA LEU A 17 -18.47 -7.67 -15.63
C LEU A 17 -17.21 -7.94 -14.77
N PHE A 18 -17.10 -7.26 -13.63
CA PHE A 18 -16.11 -7.66 -12.65
C PHE A 18 -16.66 -8.81 -11.82
N ASN A 19 -16.14 -10.00 -12.07
CA ASN A 19 -16.40 -11.17 -11.23
C ASN A 19 -15.54 -11.07 -9.97
N SER A 20 -15.78 -10.03 -9.16
CA SER A 20 -15.04 -9.80 -7.93
C SER A 20 -15.56 -10.74 -6.83
N LYS A 21 -14.66 -11.45 -6.19
CA LYS A 21 -15.00 -12.18 -4.95
C LYS A 21 -15.56 -11.18 -3.93
N PRO A 22 -16.63 -11.48 -3.21
CA PRO A 22 -17.09 -10.65 -2.11
C PRO A 22 -15.97 -10.41 -1.09
N LEU A 23 -15.86 -9.19 -0.57
CA LEU A 23 -14.87 -8.82 0.45
C LEU A 23 -14.84 -9.79 1.65
N SER A 24 -16.01 -10.33 2.01
CA SER A 24 -16.12 -11.34 3.06
C SER A 24 -15.31 -12.61 2.77
N ASN A 25 -15.23 -13.02 1.51
CA ASN A 25 -14.49 -14.22 1.12
C ASN A 25 -12.98 -13.95 1.07
N LEU A 26 -12.57 -12.75 0.64
CA LEU A 26 -11.15 -12.36 0.62
C LEU A 26 -10.58 -12.18 2.02
N ASN A 27 -11.38 -11.66 2.96
CA ASN A 27 -10.97 -11.54 4.35
C ASN A 27 -10.84 -12.89 5.08
N GLN A 28 -11.37 -13.96 4.52
CA GLN A 28 -11.22 -15.33 5.03
C GLN A 28 -9.97 -16.03 4.49
N GLU A 29 -9.37 -15.53 3.41
CA GLU A 29 -8.10 -16.04 2.92
C GLU A 29 -6.97 -15.52 3.82
N VAL A 30 -6.56 -16.37 4.77
CA VAL A 30 -5.57 -15.99 5.81
C VAL A 30 -4.16 -15.86 5.26
N ASP A 31 -3.85 -16.52 4.13
CA ASP A 31 -2.49 -16.68 3.65
C ASP A 31 -2.09 -15.72 2.52
N LYS A 32 -3.02 -14.96 1.96
CA LYS A 32 -2.77 -14.08 0.80
C LYS A 32 -3.43 -12.72 0.93
N ARG A 33 -2.84 -11.72 0.28
CA ARG A 33 -3.37 -10.36 0.20
C ARG A 33 -3.46 -9.93 -1.25
N TYR A 34 -4.56 -9.29 -1.62
CA TYR A 34 -4.87 -8.95 -2.99
C TYR A 34 -4.87 -7.45 -3.22
N ILE A 35 -4.18 -7.02 -4.27
CA ILE A 35 -4.21 -5.65 -4.78
C ILE A 35 -4.53 -5.74 -6.27
N GLN A 36 -5.53 -5.00 -6.71
CA GLN A 36 -6.00 -5.04 -8.09
C GLN A 36 -6.35 -3.65 -8.59
N SER A 37 -5.91 -3.35 -9.80
CA SER A 37 -6.28 -2.15 -10.55
C SER A 37 -7.74 -2.14 -11.01
N MET A 38 -8.16 -1.13 -11.77
CA MET A 38 -9.49 -0.99 -12.37
C MET A 38 -10.63 -1.02 -11.35
N ALA A 39 -10.51 -0.23 -10.27
CA ALA A 39 -11.45 -0.18 -9.15
C ALA A 39 -11.60 -1.52 -8.38
N GLY A 40 -10.54 -2.34 -8.41
CA GLY A 40 -10.48 -3.59 -7.66
C GLY A 40 -10.14 -3.40 -6.18
N TYR A 41 -9.14 -4.11 -5.70
CA TYR A 41 -8.83 -4.19 -4.26
C TYR A 41 -7.61 -3.36 -3.88
N LYS A 42 -7.66 -2.77 -2.70
CA LYS A 42 -6.53 -2.18 -1.98
C LYS A 42 -6.36 -2.89 -0.64
N MET A 43 -5.15 -2.91 -0.09
CA MET A 43 -4.90 -3.53 1.20
C MET A 43 -4.85 -2.47 2.30
N LYS A 44 -5.61 -2.69 3.38
CA LYS A 44 -5.49 -1.92 4.62
C LYS A 44 -4.48 -2.59 5.54
N ILE A 45 -3.62 -1.79 6.14
CA ILE A 45 -2.60 -2.20 7.11
C ILE A 45 -2.83 -1.37 8.36
N ALA A 46 -2.84 -2.01 9.53
CA ALA A 46 -2.88 -1.33 10.81
C ALA A 46 -1.64 -1.71 11.63
N VAL A 47 -0.90 -0.71 12.08
CA VAL A 47 0.24 -0.92 13.00
C VAL A 47 -0.30 -0.98 14.42
N ASN A 48 -0.31 -2.18 14.98
CA ASN A 48 -0.81 -2.43 16.33
C ASN A 48 0.33 -2.49 17.36
N ASN A 49 -0.01 -2.55 18.65
CA ASN A 49 0.93 -2.69 19.76
C ASN A 49 1.97 -1.56 19.85
N THR A 50 1.56 -0.34 19.59
CA THR A 50 2.39 0.87 19.60
C THR A 50 3.18 1.05 20.90
N ASP A 51 2.55 0.77 22.04
CA ASP A 51 3.19 0.88 23.36
C ASP A 51 4.35 -0.10 23.53
N SER A 52 4.19 -1.32 23.03
CA SER A 52 5.26 -2.32 23.04
C SER A 52 6.42 -1.90 22.15
N ILE A 53 6.13 -1.33 20.99
CA ILE A 53 7.14 -0.79 20.07
C ILE A 53 7.89 0.39 20.73
N LYS A 54 7.16 1.34 21.33
CA LYS A 54 7.75 2.46 22.08
C LYS A 54 8.66 1.96 23.19
N ALA A 55 8.22 0.99 23.98
CA ALA A 55 9.01 0.42 25.07
C ALA A 55 10.33 -0.23 24.58
N LEU A 56 10.29 -0.92 23.44
CA LEU A 56 11.48 -1.53 22.83
C LEU A 56 12.49 -0.49 22.31
N LEU A 57 12.04 0.74 22.02
CA LEU A 57 12.85 1.80 21.45
C LEU A 57 13.36 2.82 22.48
N VAL A 58 13.03 2.64 23.75
CA VAL A 58 13.58 3.48 24.84
C VAL A 58 15.12 3.42 24.85
N GLY A 59 15.78 4.59 24.85
CA GLY A 59 17.24 4.69 24.82
C GLY A 59 17.88 4.34 23.47
N LYS A 60 17.09 4.33 22.39
CA LYS A 60 17.56 4.03 21.04
C LYS A 60 17.23 5.17 20.08
N VAL A 61 18.10 5.39 19.11
CA VAL A 61 17.86 6.32 18.00
C VAL A 61 17.50 5.53 16.77
N ILE A 62 16.32 5.80 16.19
CA ILE A 62 15.88 5.17 14.96
C ILE A 62 16.66 5.76 13.78
N ASN A 63 17.37 4.91 13.05
CA ASN A 63 18.17 5.31 11.88
C ASN A 63 17.42 5.10 10.58
N LYS A 64 16.73 3.95 10.44
CA LYS A 64 15.95 3.61 9.26
C LYS A 64 14.82 2.67 9.65
N VAL A 65 13.67 2.83 8.98
CA VAL A 65 12.54 1.89 9.09
C VAL A 65 12.09 1.53 7.68
N THR A 66 12.03 0.24 7.39
CA THR A 66 11.47 -0.26 6.12
C THR A 66 10.28 -1.17 6.37
N MET A 67 9.33 -1.13 5.44
CA MET A 67 8.20 -2.05 5.39
C MET A 67 8.24 -2.76 4.05
N SER A 68 8.24 -4.08 4.07
CA SER A 68 8.32 -4.88 2.84
C SER A 68 7.23 -5.93 2.74
N PHE A 69 6.92 -6.25 1.49
CA PHE A 69 5.85 -7.15 1.07
C PHE A 69 6.38 -8.07 -0.02
N ASP A 70 6.37 -9.36 0.22
CA ASP A 70 6.78 -10.34 -0.77
C ASP A 70 5.61 -10.71 -1.68
N VAL A 71 5.88 -10.89 -2.97
CA VAL A 71 4.89 -11.35 -3.95
C VAL A 71 4.76 -12.86 -3.83
N GLU A 72 3.54 -13.35 -3.78
CA GLU A 72 3.25 -14.78 -3.72
C GLU A 72 3.85 -15.52 -4.92
N VAL A 73 4.61 -16.56 -4.65
CA VAL A 73 5.29 -17.35 -5.67
C VAL A 73 4.30 -17.93 -6.68
N GLY A 74 4.59 -17.73 -7.97
CA GLY A 74 3.75 -18.23 -9.07
C GLY A 74 2.45 -17.47 -9.32
N SER A 75 2.17 -16.41 -8.55
CA SER A 75 0.94 -15.64 -8.69
C SER A 75 0.86 -14.79 -9.96
N GLN A 76 2.00 -14.56 -10.62
CA GLN A 76 2.11 -13.71 -11.80
C GLN A 76 1.83 -14.43 -13.14
N SER A 77 1.43 -15.71 -13.09
CA SER A 77 1.22 -16.52 -14.31
C SER A 77 0.02 -16.08 -15.15
N GLU A 78 -1.01 -15.53 -14.52
CA GLU A 78 -2.25 -15.10 -15.19
C GLU A 78 -2.31 -13.57 -15.34
N TYR A 79 -1.90 -12.83 -14.32
CA TYR A 79 -1.85 -11.37 -14.31
C TYR A 79 -0.51 -10.91 -13.80
N ALA A 80 0.11 -9.99 -14.50
CA ALA A 80 1.35 -9.37 -14.03
C ALA A 80 1.13 -8.62 -12.71
N ALA A 81 2.11 -8.68 -11.83
CA ALA A 81 2.13 -7.80 -10.67
C ALA A 81 2.29 -6.33 -11.11
N HIS A 82 1.94 -5.40 -10.25
CA HIS A 82 2.16 -3.99 -10.51
C HIS A 82 3.66 -3.66 -10.46
N ASP A 83 4.15 -2.87 -11.40
CA ASP A 83 5.55 -2.40 -11.39
C ASP A 83 5.84 -1.54 -10.17
N LYS A 84 4.79 -0.91 -9.62
CA LYS A 84 4.90 -0.02 -8.46
C LYS A 84 3.62 -0.02 -7.64
N LEU A 85 3.79 0.01 -6.33
CA LEU A 85 2.74 0.28 -5.36
C LEU A 85 3.02 1.59 -4.62
N PHE A 86 1.97 2.20 -4.07
CA PHE A 86 2.06 3.32 -3.15
C PHE A 86 1.59 2.90 -1.77
N LEU A 87 2.33 3.29 -0.76
CA LEU A 87 1.91 3.22 0.63
C LEU A 87 1.48 4.62 1.08
N VAL A 88 0.24 4.75 1.53
CA VAL A 88 -0.35 6.01 2.00
C VAL A 88 -0.89 5.83 3.42
N ARG A 89 -0.93 6.90 4.20
CA ARG A 89 -1.62 6.92 5.49
C ARG A 89 -3.05 7.43 5.34
N VAL A 90 -3.88 7.12 6.30
CA VAL A 90 -5.19 7.75 6.46
C VAL A 90 -5.06 8.87 7.48
N ASP A 91 -5.53 10.06 7.15
CA ASP A 91 -5.59 11.17 8.10
C ASP A 91 -6.81 11.07 9.03
N GLN A 92 -6.95 12.03 9.94
CA GLN A 92 -8.06 12.08 10.88
C GLN A 92 -9.43 12.31 10.22
N GLU A 93 -9.44 12.80 8.98
CA GLU A 93 -10.65 13.00 8.17
C GLU A 93 -10.99 11.78 7.31
N GLY A 94 -10.21 10.70 7.39
CA GLY A 94 -10.37 9.48 6.62
C GLY A 94 -9.85 9.56 5.17
N LYS A 95 -9.06 10.59 4.84
CA LYS A 95 -8.47 10.77 3.51
C LYS A 95 -7.12 10.08 3.39
N ASN A 96 -6.84 9.56 2.21
CA ASN A 96 -5.51 9.03 1.87
C ASN A 96 -4.53 10.19 1.64
N VAL A 97 -3.43 10.18 2.38
CA VAL A 97 -2.36 11.18 2.29
C VAL A 97 -1.03 10.46 2.08
N PHE A 98 -0.22 10.96 1.16
CA PHE A 98 1.13 10.43 0.95
C PHE A 98 1.97 10.57 2.21
N LEU A 99 2.84 9.59 2.44
CA LEU A 99 3.78 9.64 3.55
C LEU A 99 4.81 10.76 3.34
N THR A 100 5.28 11.35 4.44
CA THR A 100 6.31 12.39 4.41
C THR A 100 7.62 11.90 3.79
N ASP A 101 7.90 10.60 3.90
CA ASP A 101 9.03 9.95 3.24
C ASP A 101 8.96 10.08 1.71
N TYR A 102 7.76 9.97 1.13
CA TYR A 102 7.56 10.19 -0.31
C TYR A 102 7.60 11.67 -0.70
N THR A 103 6.91 12.53 0.05
CA THR A 103 6.73 13.94 -0.34
C THR A 103 7.96 14.80 -0.13
N ILE A 104 8.83 14.44 0.81
CA ILE A 104 10.04 15.19 1.16
C ILE A 104 11.28 14.59 0.51
N GLU A 105 11.45 13.26 0.61
CA GLU A 105 12.67 12.59 0.14
C GLU A 105 12.56 12.08 -1.32
N GLY A 106 11.34 12.05 -1.85
CA GLY A 106 11.08 11.62 -3.21
C GLY A 106 10.97 10.11 -3.42
N GLU A 107 10.63 9.75 -4.64
CA GLU A 107 10.29 8.38 -5.03
C GLU A 107 11.44 7.39 -4.83
N THR A 108 12.65 7.77 -5.21
CA THR A 108 13.82 6.87 -5.15
C THR A 108 14.14 6.47 -3.72
N HIS A 109 14.00 7.40 -2.77
CA HIS A 109 14.22 7.13 -1.34
C HIS A 109 13.09 6.32 -0.73
N PHE A 110 11.85 6.64 -1.13
CA PHE A 110 10.66 6.00 -0.61
C PHE A 110 10.51 4.55 -1.07
N GLY A 111 10.83 4.24 -2.33
CA GLY A 111 10.73 2.91 -2.91
C GLY A 111 9.34 2.58 -3.43
N GLY A 112 8.92 1.33 -3.23
CA GLY A 112 7.62 0.81 -3.67
C GLY A 112 7.61 0.28 -5.10
N ARG A 113 8.77 0.14 -5.76
CA ARG A 113 8.91 -0.59 -7.03
C ARG A 113 9.02 -2.08 -6.76
N LEU A 114 8.58 -2.86 -7.75
CA LEU A 114 8.76 -4.30 -7.74
C LEU A 114 10.22 -4.62 -8.10
N GLU A 115 10.95 -5.18 -7.14
CA GLU A 115 12.32 -5.63 -7.30
C GLU A 115 12.47 -7.01 -6.64
N ASP A 116 12.97 -8.00 -7.36
CA ASP A 116 13.17 -9.36 -6.85
C ASP A 116 11.92 -9.96 -6.16
N ASP A 117 10.75 -9.82 -6.81
CA ASP A 117 9.45 -10.25 -6.29
C ASP A 117 9.06 -9.64 -4.93
N LYS A 118 9.54 -8.45 -4.65
CA LYS A 118 9.31 -7.71 -3.41
C LYS A 118 9.01 -6.25 -3.67
N TYR A 119 8.17 -5.66 -2.81
CA TYR A 119 8.01 -4.21 -2.66
C TYR A 119 8.58 -3.79 -1.32
N GLU A 120 9.53 -2.87 -1.31
CA GLU A 120 10.07 -2.28 -0.09
C GLU A 120 9.82 -0.77 -0.06
N PHE A 121 9.40 -0.28 1.11
CA PHE A 121 9.16 1.13 1.39
C PHE A 121 10.01 1.60 2.54
N ASN A 122 10.72 2.71 2.37
CA ASN A 122 11.33 3.45 3.47
C ASN A 122 10.29 4.38 4.09
N ILE A 123 9.96 4.12 5.36
CA ILE A 123 8.92 4.84 6.11
C ILE A 123 9.45 5.47 7.38
N THR A 124 10.72 5.81 7.41
CA THR A 124 11.42 6.27 8.61
C THR A 124 10.79 7.52 9.22
N ARG A 125 10.48 8.54 8.38
CA ARG A 125 9.87 9.79 8.84
C ARG A 125 8.44 9.57 9.33
N TYR A 126 7.64 8.83 8.56
CA TYR A 126 6.29 8.46 8.98
C TYR A 126 6.31 7.74 10.32
N PHE A 127 7.17 6.72 10.46
CA PHE A 127 7.24 5.90 11.65
C PHE A 127 7.63 6.72 12.89
N TYR A 128 8.59 7.64 12.76
CA TYR A 128 8.94 8.56 13.82
C TYR A 128 7.77 9.46 14.23
N GLN A 129 7.07 10.04 13.27
CA GLN A 129 5.87 10.87 13.53
C GLN A 129 4.75 10.04 14.16
N PHE A 130 4.49 8.85 13.66
CA PHE A 130 3.50 7.94 14.20
C PHE A 130 3.73 7.59 15.67
N LEU A 131 4.98 7.43 16.09
CA LEU A 131 5.30 7.14 17.48
C LEU A 131 5.19 8.37 18.41
N ASN A 132 5.36 9.59 17.88
CA ASN A 132 5.51 10.79 18.68
C ASN A 132 4.40 11.85 18.50
N ASN A 133 3.47 11.63 17.58
CA ASN A 133 2.43 12.60 17.24
C ASN A 133 1.07 11.93 17.16
N ASP A 134 0.17 12.25 18.08
CA ASP A 134 -1.16 11.68 18.20
C ASP A 134 -2.10 12.01 17.00
N SER A 135 -1.71 12.95 16.14
CA SER A 135 -2.43 13.22 14.89
C SER A 135 -2.18 12.19 13.78
N TYR A 136 -1.17 11.32 13.96
CA TYR A 136 -0.86 10.25 13.01
C TYR A 136 -1.64 8.98 13.36
N THR A 137 -2.50 8.57 12.44
CA THR A 137 -3.27 7.33 12.60
C THR A 137 -2.37 6.12 12.34
N ASN A 138 -2.75 4.97 12.90
CA ASN A 138 -2.07 3.70 12.65
C ASN A 138 -2.51 3.01 11.35
N ASP A 139 -3.43 3.62 10.60
CA ASP A 139 -4.01 3.07 9.38
C ASP A 139 -3.20 3.48 8.14
N LEU A 140 -2.75 2.48 7.40
CA LEU A 140 -2.09 2.63 6.10
C LEU A 140 -2.90 1.90 5.03
N TYR A 141 -2.79 2.38 3.78
CA TYR A 141 -3.28 1.65 2.61
C TYR A 141 -2.14 1.43 1.61
N LEU A 142 -2.09 0.21 1.08
CA LEU A 142 -1.26 -0.14 -0.05
C LEU A 142 -2.13 -0.10 -1.31
N LEU A 143 -1.72 0.74 -2.27
CA LEU A 143 -2.48 1.09 -3.47
C LEU A 143 -1.67 0.80 -4.73
N PRO A 144 -2.29 0.37 -5.83
CA PRO A 144 -1.58 0.23 -7.10
C PRO A 144 -1.29 1.60 -7.73
N ALA A 145 -0.06 1.79 -8.22
CA ALA A 145 0.23 2.90 -9.11
C ALA A 145 -0.44 2.67 -10.48
N GLY A 146 -0.98 3.72 -11.08
CA GLY A 146 -1.65 3.60 -12.37
C GLY A 146 -2.94 2.76 -12.36
N ALA A 147 -3.63 2.72 -11.23
CA ALA A 147 -4.83 1.90 -11.01
C ALA A 147 -5.94 2.04 -12.07
N ALA A 148 -6.02 3.19 -12.74
CA ALA A 148 -7.02 3.44 -13.78
C ALA A 148 -6.57 3.02 -15.20
N SER A 149 -5.29 2.73 -15.40
CA SER A 149 -4.69 2.57 -16.73
C SER A 149 -4.15 1.17 -17.02
N ASN A 150 -4.12 0.28 -16.05
CA ASN A 150 -3.66 -1.10 -16.22
C ASN A 150 -4.62 -2.10 -15.58
N SER A 151 -4.50 -3.37 -15.95
CA SER A 151 -5.32 -4.48 -15.43
C SER A 151 -4.51 -5.40 -14.52
N ASN A 152 -3.41 -4.94 -13.96
CA ASN A 152 -2.51 -5.73 -13.13
C ASN A 152 -3.19 -6.19 -11.84
N ARG A 153 -2.73 -7.31 -11.34
CA ARG A 153 -3.13 -7.89 -10.05
C ARG A 153 -1.88 -8.36 -9.31
N THR A 154 -1.68 -7.85 -8.13
CA THR A 154 -0.61 -8.32 -7.23
C THR A 154 -1.24 -9.16 -6.13
N ILE A 155 -0.70 -10.34 -5.93
CA ILE A 155 -1.00 -11.20 -4.79
C ILE A 155 0.26 -11.19 -3.92
N LEU A 156 0.12 -10.75 -2.68
CA LEU A 156 1.18 -10.70 -1.70
C LEU A 156 1.04 -11.84 -0.70
N ASP A 157 2.14 -12.25 -0.14
CA ASP A 157 2.18 -13.14 1.02
C ASP A 157 1.44 -12.51 2.21
N LYS A 158 1.07 -13.33 3.17
CA LYS A 158 0.38 -12.88 4.40
C LYS A 158 1.27 -11.99 5.26
N ASP A 159 2.56 -12.24 5.25
CA ASP A 159 3.51 -11.63 6.17
C ASP A 159 3.94 -10.25 5.68
N ILE A 160 3.86 -9.28 6.58
CA ILE A 160 4.37 -7.92 6.38
C ILE A 160 5.60 -7.79 7.27
N ILE A 161 6.74 -7.47 6.66
CA ILE A 161 7.99 -7.34 7.40
C ILE A 161 8.25 -5.88 7.69
N LEU A 162 8.27 -5.52 8.98
CA LEU A 162 8.70 -4.20 9.45
C LEU A 162 10.09 -4.32 10.06
N THR A 163 11.08 -3.70 9.43
CA THR A 163 12.47 -3.72 9.90
C THR A 163 12.86 -2.35 10.45
N ILE A 164 13.34 -2.32 11.70
CA ILE A 164 13.77 -1.10 12.37
C ILE A 164 15.27 -1.17 12.63
N TYR A 165 16.03 -0.27 12.02
CA TYR A 165 17.45 -0.09 12.27
C TYR A 165 17.63 1.02 13.31
N TYR A 166 18.37 0.74 14.37
CA TYR A 166 18.59 1.70 15.46
C TYR A 166 20.01 1.65 15.99
N SER A 167 20.43 2.74 16.61
CA SER A 167 21.66 2.83 17.41
C SER A 167 21.31 2.96 18.90
N GLN A 168 22.17 2.45 19.76
CA GLN A 168 22.07 2.73 21.20
C GLN A 168 22.68 4.12 21.51
N LEU A 169 22.05 4.85 22.41
CA LEU A 169 22.58 6.11 22.95
C LEU A 169 23.70 5.82 23.94
#